data_5ad67da5f18b4fe880c70dbd74777e6c
#
_entry.id   5ad67da5f18b4fe880c70dbd74777e6c
#
_cell.length_a   1.000
_cell.length_b   1.000
_cell.length_c   1.000
_cell.angle_alpha   90.00
_cell.angle_beta   90.00
_cell.angle_gamma   90.00
#
_symmetry.space_group_name_H-M   'P 1'
#
loop_
_entity.id
_entity.type
_entity.pdbx_description
1 polymer ?
#
loop_
_entity_poly.entity_id
_entity_poly.type
_entity_poly.pdbx_seq_one_letter_code
_entity_poly.pdbx_strand_id
1 'polypeptide(L)'
;QLANGVWLAAQQPSWVLSAHQGRQRSKRSLPDAREQLIDLASGRYGSIVSIAYHFFHREFDKLDPSISVATENAVRRNILDPYLDPGQRRANWWLGLASRGSMLNNWTPWCNSDVILCFLLMEKDQERLDRAVAQSVQSMDLFLNYIQKDGACEEGPAYWGAAAGKVYDYLQILYDASDGAFSLFGNERIRKMGEFVSRSYIGNGYVVNFADAGARLNNPSELIWNYGHAVGSREMTDFALYCLA
;
A
#
# COMPACT_ATOMS: atom_id res chain seq x y z
N GLN A 1 -18.70 -8.70 16.35
CA GLN A 1 -17.64 -9.45 15.63
C GLN A 1 -16.46 -8.54 15.26
N LEU A 2 -16.69 -7.36 14.66
CA LEU A 2 -15.62 -6.44 14.25
C LEU A 2 -14.74 -6.01 15.44
N ALA A 3 -15.35 -5.63 16.58
CA ALA A 3 -14.63 -5.25 17.78
C ALA A 3 -13.69 -6.36 18.29
N ASN A 4 -14.15 -7.63 18.25
CA ASN A 4 -13.30 -8.76 18.60
C ASN A 4 -12.13 -8.93 17.63
N GLY A 5 -12.35 -8.76 16.33
CA GLY A 5 -11.28 -8.79 15.33
C GLY A 5 -10.21 -7.73 15.56
N VAL A 6 -10.65 -6.48 15.80
CA VAL A 6 -9.74 -5.36 16.09
C VAL A 6 -8.99 -5.56 17.41
N TRP A 7 -9.70 -6.04 18.46
CA TRP A 7 -9.06 -6.39 19.73
C TRP A 7 -7.98 -7.46 19.57
N LEU A 8 -8.29 -8.56 18.89
CA LEU A 8 -7.33 -9.63 18.62
C LEU A 8 -6.12 -9.12 17.82
N ALA A 9 -6.37 -8.26 16.84
CA ALA A 9 -5.32 -7.60 16.07
C ALA A 9 -4.40 -6.78 16.97
N ALA A 10 -4.97 -5.97 17.87
CA ALA A 10 -4.22 -5.12 18.80
C ALA A 10 -3.38 -5.91 19.80
N GLN A 11 -3.80 -7.14 20.15
CA GLN A 11 -3.07 -8.03 21.06
C GLN A 11 -1.89 -8.78 20.41
N GLN A 12 -1.77 -8.77 19.07
CA GLN A 12 -0.64 -9.43 18.41
C GLN A 12 0.67 -8.69 18.76
N PRO A 13 1.72 -9.44 19.16
CA PRO A 13 3.01 -8.86 19.53
C PRO A 13 3.73 -8.23 18.32
N SER A 14 3.46 -8.72 17.11
CA SER A 14 4.00 -8.22 15.86
C SER A 14 3.03 -8.54 14.71
N TRP A 15 2.99 -7.65 13.72
CA TRP A 15 2.21 -7.84 12.48
C TRP A 15 3.07 -8.30 11.30
N VAL A 16 4.36 -8.48 11.53
CA VAL A 16 5.32 -8.95 10.51
C VAL A 16 4.99 -10.38 10.11
N LEU A 17 4.90 -10.63 8.81
CA LEU A 17 4.69 -11.98 8.29
C LEU A 17 5.89 -12.87 8.66
N SER A 18 5.64 -14.09 9.10
CA SER A 18 6.69 -15.04 9.52
C SER A 18 7.76 -15.26 8.44
N ALA A 19 7.37 -15.28 7.17
CA ALA A 19 8.29 -15.38 6.03
C ALA A 19 9.28 -14.20 5.92
N HIS A 20 8.93 -13.03 6.49
CA HIS A 20 9.75 -11.82 6.42
C HIS A 20 10.51 -11.51 7.70
N GLN A 21 10.30 -12.28 8.77
CA GLN A 21 10.96 -12.03 10.07
C GLN A 21 12.49 -12.09 10.01
N GLY A 22 13.07 -12.82 9.05
CA GLY A 22 14.50 -12.84 8.82
C GLY A 22 15.13 -11.47 8.47
N ARG A 23 14.31 -10.45 8.17
CA ARG A 23 14.72 -9.06 8.00
C ARG A 23 14.91 -8.32 9.33
N GLN A 24 14.33 -8.84 10.42
CA GLN A 24 14.61 -8.35 11.77
C GLN A 24 16.07 -8.68 12.16
N ARG A 25 16.70 -7.80 12.93
CA ARG A 25 18.11 -7.96 13.35
C ARG A 25 18.31 -9.18 14.25
N SER A 26 17.30 -9.49 15.07
CA SER A 26 17.32 -10.60 16.00
C SER A 26 17.44 -11.96 15.32
N LYS A 27 16.97 -12.09 14.05
CA LYS A 27 16.94 -13.33 13.27
C LYS A 27 16.45 -14.56 14.05
N ARG A 28 15.47 -14.35 14.93
CA ARG A 28 14.88 -15.40 15.77
C ARG A 28 13.83 -16.19 14.97
N SER A 29 13.45 -17.36 15.49
CA SER A 29 12.40 -18.20 14.88
C SER A 29 10.99 -17.59 14.98
N LEU A 30 10.78 -16.68 15.95
CA LEU A 30 9.54 -15.93 16.11
C LEU A 30 9.81 -14.44 15.92
N PRO A 31 8.82 -13.65 15.43
CA PRO A 31 8.96 -12.21 15.30
C PRO A 31 9.34 -11.57 16.63
N ASP A 32 10.35 -10.70 16.64
CA ASP A 32 10.72 -9.94 17.83
C ASP A 32 9.81 -8.71 17.96
N ALA A 33 8.96 -8.71 18.98
CA ALA A 33 8.01 -7.63 19.23
C ALA A 33 8.68 -6.27 19.55
N ARG A 34 9.97 -6.27 19.86
CA ARG A 34 10.75 -5.04 20.15
C ARG A 34 11.37 -4.43 18.90
N GLU A 35 11.36 -5.16 17.80
CA GLU A 35 11.94 -4.73 16.53
C GLU A 35 10.86 -4.84 15.44
N GLN A 36 10.00 -3.84 15.37
CA GLN A 36 8.97 -3.79 14.35
C GLN A 36 9.60 -3.31 13.02
N LEU A 37 9.20 -3.96 11.94
CA LEU A 37 9.45 -3.51 10.57
C LEU A 37 8.13 -3.55 9.81
N ILE A 38 8.07 -2.84 8.69
CA ILE A 38 6.88 -2.81 7.87
C ILE A 38 7.11 -3.69 6.63
N ASP A 39 6.26 -4.70 6.49
CA ASP A 39 6.17 -5.54 5.31
C ASP A 39 4.77 -5.44 4.67
N LEU A 40 4.52 -6.15 3.59
CA LEU A 40 3.23 -6.16 2.89
C LEU A 40 2.06 -6.51 3.82
N ALA A 41 2.28 -7.51 4.69
CA ALA A 41 1.24 -7.98 5.60
C ALA A 41 0.97 -6.98 6.72
N SER A 42 2.01 -6.45 7.38
CA SER A 42 1.83 -5.50 8.46
C SER A 42 1.25 -4.16 7.97
N GLY A 43 1.68 -3.67 6.80
CA GLY A 43 1.08 -2.49 6.18
C GLY A 43 -0.41 -2.69 5.93
N ARG A 44 -0.79 -3.77 5.24
CA ARG A 44 -2.18 -4.11 4.95
C ARG A 44 -3.02 -4.32 6.21
N TYR A 45 -2.47 -4.98 7.20
CA TYR A 45 -3.14 -5.21 8.49
C TYR A 45 -3.37 -3.90 9.22
N GLY A 46 -2.36 -3.02 9.24
CA GLY A 46 -2.46 -1.67 9.80
C GLY A 46 -3.54 -0.84 9.13
N SER A 47 -3.61 -0.83 7.81
CA SER A 47 -4.62 -0.05 7.07
C SER A 47 -6.04 -0.54 7.38
N ILE A 48 -6.30 -1.84 7.40
CA ILE A 48 -7.61 -2.42 7.75
C ILE A 48 -8.02 -2.06 9.18
N VAL A 49 -7.10 -2.19 10.14
CA VAL A 49 -7.35 -1.86 11.54
C VAL A 49 -7.62 -0.37 11.72
N SER A 50 -6.86 0.49 11.02
CA SER A 50 -7.04 1.95 11.06
C SER A 50 -8.39 2.38 10.46
N ILE A 51 -8.82 1.78 9.35
CA ILE A 51 -10.15 2.00 8.75
C ILE A 51 -11.25 1.59 9.74
N ALA A 52 -11.15 0.39 10.32
CA ALA A 52 -12.13 -0.10 11.29
C ALA A 52 -12.22 0.84 12.51
N TYR A 53 -11.07 1.28 13.03
CA TYR A 53 -11.03 2.23 14.12
C TYR A 53 -11.66 3.58 13.73
N HIS A 54 -11.29 4.15 12.59
CA HIS A 54 -11.79 5.43 12.12
C HIS A 54 -13.33 5.48 12.10
N PHE A 55 -13.97 4.45 11.54
CA PHE A 55 -15.41 4.41 11.40
C PHE A 55 -16.15 3.97 12.68
N PHE A 56 -15.54 3.14 13.53
CA PHE A 56 -16.26 2.44 14.59
C PHE A 56 -15.69 2.65 16.00
N HIS A 57 -14.69 3.52 16.22
CA HIS A 57 -14.11 3.72 17.55
C HIS A 57 -15.16 4.09 18.62
N ARG A 58 -16.14 4.94 18.27
CA ARG A 58 -17.21 5.30 19.20
C ARG A 58 -18.08 4.11 19.61
N GLU A 59 -18.28 3.16 18.70
CA GLU A 59 -19.01 1.92 19.00
C GLU A 59 -18.15 0.96 19.81
N PHE A 60 -16.84 0.96 19.58
CA PHE A 60 -15.90 0.20 20.40
C PHE A 60 -15.85 0.72 21.82
N ASP A 61 -15.81 2.04 22.03
CA ASP A 61 -15.80 2.68 23.34
C ASP A 61 -17.07 2.43 24.15
N LYS A 62 -18.23 2.25 23.50
CA LYS A 62 -19.45 1.82 24.18
C LYS A 62 -19.38 0.39 24.72
N LEU A 63 -18.60 -0.47 24.07
CA LEU A 63 -18.36 -1.85 24.53
C LEU A 63 -17.31 -1.86 25.64
N ASP A 64 -16.14 -1.30 25.37
CA ASP A 64 -15.03 -1.13 26.32
C ASP A 64 -14.01 -0.12 25.72
N PRO A 65 -13.73 1.02 26.39
CA PRO A 65 -12.76 2.01 25.92
C PRO A 65 -11.33 1.45 25.71
N SER A 66 -10.98 0.35 26.39
CA SER A 66 -9.67 -0.31 26.20
C SER A 66 -9.47 -0.82 24.79
N ILE A 67 -10.52 -1.09 24.01
CA ILE A 67 -10.42 -1.51 22.62
C ILE A 67 -9.77 -0.39 21.79
N SER A 68 -10.26 0.83 21.92
CA SER A 68 -9.70 2.00 21.21
C SER A 68 -8.26 2.28 21.62
N VAL A 69 -7.97 2.27 22.93
CA VAL A 69 -6.61 2.49 23.45
C VAL A 69 -5.63 1.43 22.95
N ALA A 70 -6.02 0.15 22.99
CA ALA A 70 -5.18 -0.94 22.49
C ALA A 70 -4.93 -0.82 20.98
N THR A 71 -5.95 -0.41 20.22
CA THR A 71 -5.87 -0.23 18.77
C THR A 71 -4.92 0.91 18.39
N GLU A 72 -5.05 2.07 19.00
CA GLU A 72 -4.16 3.21 18.80
C GLU A 72 -2.69 2.82 19.09
N ASN A 73 -2.46 2.17 20.22
CA ASN A 73 -1.13 1.72 20.63
C ASN A 73 -0.55 0.69 19.66
N ALA A 74 -1.37 -0.24 19.15
CA ALA A 74 -0.93 -1.26 18.22
C ALA A 74 -0.55 -0.68 16.85
N VAL A 75 -1.36 0.24 16.30
CA VAL A 75 -1.06 0.93 15.03
C VAL A 75 0.22 1.77 15.19
N ARG A 76 0.33 2.54 16.28
CA ARG A 76 1.52 3.34 16.57
C ARG A 76 2.77 2.47 16.62
N ARG A 77 2.76 1.41 17.41
CA ARG A 77 3.90 0.50 17.61
C ARG A 77 4.30 -0.24 16.33
N ASN A 78 3.33 -0.74 15.56
CA ASN A 78 3.62 -1.60 14.42
C ASN A 78 3.83 -0.84 13.11
N ILE A 79 3.28 0.37 12.96
CA ILE A 79 3.27 1.13 11.70
C ILE A 79 3.87 2.52 11.85
N LEU A 80 3.27 3.40 12.71
CA LEU A 80 3.62 4.83 12.68
C LEU A 80 5.04 5.09 13.16
N ASP A 81 5.44 4.50 14.28
CA ASP A 81 6.79 4.69 14.83
C ASP A 81 7.88 4.03 13.97
N PRO A 82 7.73 2.75 13.52
CA PRO A 82 8.71 2.12 12.63
C PRO A 82 8.88 2.83 11.29
N TYR A 83 7.83 3.46 10.76
CA TYR A 83 7.91 4.20 9.49
C TYR A 83 8.79 5.44 9.60
N LEU A 84 8.66 6.20 10.69
CA LEU A 84 9.40 7.44 10.92
C LEU A 84 10.78 7.22 11.56
N ASP A 85 11.08 6.02 12.06
CA ASP A 85 12.38 5.72 12.68
C ASP A 85 13.50 5.60 11.62
N PRO A 86 14.50 6.52 11.62
CA PRO A 86 15.63 6.42 10.71
C PRO A 86 16.42 5.13 10.85
N GLY A 87 16.41 4.52 12.04
CA GLY A 87 17.07 3.24 12.32
C GLY A 87 16.43 2.06 11.59
N GLN A 88 15.15 2.18 11.18
CA GLN A 88 14.42 1.15 10.46
C GLN A 88 14.51 1.27 8.93
N ARG A 89 15.15 2.31 8.39
CA ARG A 89 15.24 2.51 6.92
C ARG A 89 15.86 1.33 6.18
N ARG A 90 16.80 0.63 6.80
CA ARG A 90 17.41 -0.56 6.19
C ARG A 90 16.46 -1.75 6.20
N ALA A 91 15.64 -1.91 7.23
CA ALA A 91 14.61 -2.94 7.32
C ALA A 91 13.45 -2.63 6.38
N ASN A 92 13.04 -1.36 6.32
CA ASN A 92 12.05 -0.83 5.38
C ASN A 92 12.72 -0.44 4.05
N TRP A 93 13.48 -1.36 3.46
CA TRP A 93 14.29 -1.16 2.24
C TRP A 93 13.47 -0.66 1.05
N TRP A 94 12.22 -1.05 0.97
CA TRP A 94 11.25 -0.67 -0.06
C TRP A 94 10.98 0.84 -0.15
N LEU A 95 11.34 1.61 0.88
CA LEU A 95 11.33 3.07 0.81
C LEU A 95 12.32 3.63 -0.23
N GLY A 96 13.37 2.88 -0.58
CA GLY A 96 14.41 3.36 -1.47
C GLY A 96 15.36 4.41 -0.86
N LEU A 97 15.16 4.76 0.42
CA LEU A 97 15.86 5.87 1.10
C LEU A 97 17.11 5.45 1.85
N ALA A 98 17.42 4.15 1.91
CA ALA A 98 18.57 3.64 2.68
C ALA A 98 19.91 3.81 1.95
N SER A 99 19.94 3.72 0.61
CA SER A 99 21.11 3.89 -0.23
C SER A 99 20.74 4.28 -1.66
N ARG A 100 21.65 4.97 -2.36
CA ARG A 100 21.46 5.23 -3.80
C ARG A 100 21.48 3.92 -4.57
N GLY A 101 20.54 3.75 -5.50
CA GLY A 101 20.45 2.55 -6.35
C GLY A 101 19.82 1.34 -5.66
N SER A 102 19.08 1.52 -4.57
CA SER A 102 18.26 0.46 -4.01
C SER A 102 17.28 -0.04 -5.08
N MET A 103 17.19 -1.36 -5.21
CA MET A 103 16.18 -1.97 -6.08
C MET A 103 14.79 -1.65 -5.51
N LEU A 104 13.92 -1.11 -6.35
CA LEU A 104 12.54 -0.81 -6.02
C LEU A 104 11.64 -1.79 -6.77
N ASN A 105 10.54 -2.17 -6.17
CA ASN A 105 9.53 -3.01 -6.79
C ASN A 105 8.14 -2.67 -6.24
N ASN A 106 7.15 -3.52 -6.47
CA ASN A 106 5.77 -3.38 -6.02
C ASN A 106 5.61 -3.13 -4.49
N TRP A 107 6.59 -3.51 -3.66
CA TRP A 107 6.54 -3.20 -2.22
C TRP A 107 6.51 -1.70 -1.94
N THR A 108 7.18 -0.91 -2.78
CA THR A 108 7.22 0.56 -2.60
C THR A 108 5.81 1.17 -2.64
N PRO A 109 5.02 1.05 -3.70
CA PRO A 109 3.67 1.62 -3.73
C PRO A 109 2.73 0.90 -2.75
N TRP A 110 2.86 -0.42 -2.57
CA TRP A 110 2.01 -1.17 -1.66
C TRP A 110 2.17 -0.70 -0.21
N CYS A 111 3.38 -0.74 0.32
CA CYS A 111 3.60 -0.34 1.70
C CYS A 111 3.32 1.16 1.93
N ASN A 112 3.72 2.04 0.99
CA ASN A 112 3.44 3.47 1.13
C ASN A 112 1.94 3.77 1.14
N SER A 113 1.12 3.15 0.27
CA SER A 113 -0.33 3.37 0.26
C SER A 113 -0.99 2.93 1.56
N ASP A 114 -0.64 1.75 2.06
CA ASP A 114 -1.21 1.24 3.31
C ASP A 114 -0.74 2.05 4.54
N VAL A 115 0.53 2.44 4.58
CA VAL A 115 1.09 3.21 5.71
C VAL A 115 0.57 4.63 5.75
N ILE A 116 0.50 5.33 4.60
CA ILE A 116 0.02 6.72 4.60
C ILE A 116 -1.46 6.79 5.01
N LEU A 117 -2.25 5.80 4.66
CA LEU A 117 -3.63 5.68 5.12
C LEU A 117 -3.69 5.54 6.66
N CYS A 118 -2.79 4.74 7.27
CA CYS A 118 -2.70 4.66 8.73
C CYS A 118 -2.38 6.03 9.36
N PHE A 119 -1.43 6.78 8.79
CA PHE A 119 -1.09 8.12 9.29
C PHE A 119 -2.26 9.09 9.19
N LEU A 120 -2.92 9.17 8.04
CA LEU A 120 -4.05 10.08 7.82
C LEU A 120 -5.24 9.78 8.74
N LEU A 121 -5.45 8.52 9.11
CA LEU A 121 -6.57 8.12 9.95
C LEU A 121 -6.25 8.13 11.46
N MET A 122 -4.98 7.96 11.85
CA MET A 122 -4.61 7.66 13.24
C MET A 122 -3.61 8.64 13.86
N GLU A 123 -2.76 9.35 13.08
CA GLU A 123 -1.78 10.27 13.65
C GLU A 123 -2.44 11.61 14.01
N LYS A 124 -2.25 12.03 15.27
CA LYS A 124 -2.82 13.27 15.80
C LYS A 124 -1.79 14.41 15.84
N ASP A 125 -0.51 14.08 15.72
CA ASP A 125 0.59 15.04 15.70
C ASP A 125 0.85 15.49 14.25
N GLN A 126 0.59 16.76 13.97
CA GLN A 126 0.71 17.32 12.61
C GLN A 126 2.15 17.26 12.09
N GLU A 127 3.16 17.50 12.92
CA GLU A 127 4.57 17.43 12.48
C GLU A 127 4.95 16.00 12.05
N ARG A 128 4.48 15.01 12.79
CA ARG A 128 4.70 13.60 12.44
C ARG A 128 3.96 13.22 11.16
N LEU A 129 2.73 13.68 10.97
CA LEU A 129 1.97 13.48 9.76
C LEU A 129 2.68 14.11 8.55
N ASP A 130 3.10 15.36 8.66
CA ASP A 130 3.81 16.08 7.59
C ASP A 130 5.11 15.35 7.19
N ARG A 131 5.86 14.86 8.18
CA ARG A 131 7.07 14.06 7.95
C ARG A 131 6.77 12.74 7.24
N ALA A 132 5.68 12.06 7.62
CA ALA A 132 5.28 10.81 6.98
C ALA A 132 4.86 11.04 5.52
N VAL A 133 4.06 12.07 5.25
CA VAL A 133 3.67 12.46 3.90
C VAL A 133 4.91 12.80 3.06
N ALA A 134 5.81 13.65 3.56
CA ALA A 134 7.03 14.02 2.85
C ALA A 134 7.91 12.80 2.55
N GLN A 135 8.08 11.87 3.51
CA GLN A 135 8.84 10.63 3.30
C GLN A 135 8.18 9.72 2.26
N SER A 136 6.85 9.59 2.30
CA SER A 136 6.12 8.77 1.33
C SER A 136 6.22 9.32 -0.09
N VAL A 137 6.10 10.65 -0.25
CA VAL A 137 6.26 11.33 -1.55
C VAL A 137 7.67 11.09 -2.10
N GLN A 138 8.71 11.25 -1.29
CA GLN A 138 10.09 10.96 -1.71
C GLN A 138 10.28 9.51 -2.16
N SER A 139 9.71 8.57 -1.40
CA SER A 139 9.78 7.14 -1.72
C SER A 139 9.03 6.81 -3.03
N MET A 140 7.82 7.37 -3.19
CA MET A 140 7.03 7.17 -4.40
C MET A 140 7.65 7.83 -5.63
N ASP A 141 8.28 8.99 -5.49
CA ASP A 141 8.99 9.66 -6.59
C ASP A 141 10.15 8.78 -7.09
N LEU A 142 10.90 8.15 -6.19
CA LEU A 142 11.94 7.18 -6.58
C LEU A 142 11.36 6.01 -7.37
N PHE A 143 10.24 5.45 -6.94
CA PHE A 143 9.57 4.35 -7.64
C PHE A 143 9.04 4.78 -9.01
N LEU A 144 8.36 5.91 -9.10
CA LEU A 144 7.83 6.42 -10.36
C LEU A 144 8.94 6.74 -11.37
N ASN A 145 10.11 7.18 -10.91
CA ASN A 145 11.27 7.41 -11.76
C ASN A 145 12.00 6.11 -12.18
N TYR A 146 11.87 5.05 -11.37
CA TYR A 146 12.41 3.73 -11.67
C TYR A 146 11.60 2.99 -12.76
N ILE A 147 10.27 3.13 -12.78
CA ILE A 147 9.39 2.49 -13.75
C ILE A 147 9.74 2.93 -15.18
N GLN A 148 9.74 1.96 -16.10
CA GLN A 148 10.03 2.19 -17.52
C GLN A 148 9.01 3.15 -18.16
N LYS A 149 9.43 3.83 -19.25
CA LYS A 149 8.63 4.87 -19.91
C LYS A 149 7.31 4.36 -20.52
N ASP A 150 7.23 3.07 -20.81
CA ASP A 150 6.02 2.41 -21.30
C ASP A 150 5.02 2.04 -20.19
N GLY A 151 5.42 2.17 -18.93
CA GLY A 151 4.60 1.87 -17.76
C GLY A 151 4.53 0.38 -17.41
N ALA A 152 5.31 -0.47 -18.05
CA ALA A 152 5.27 -1.92 -17.83
C ALA A 152 5.61 -2.29 -16.38
N CYS A 153 4.85 -3.25 -15.85
CA CYS A 153 5.17 -3.91 -14.58
C CYS A 153 6.19 -5.02 -14.86
N GLU A 154 7.41 -4.91 -14.31
CA GLU A 154 8.49 -5.88 -14.55
C GLU A 154 8.21 -7.27 -13.96
N GLU A 155 7.32 -7.39 -12.98
CA GLU A 155 6.85 -8.65 -12.42
C GLU A 155 5.69 -9.27 -13.24
N GLY A 156 5.29 -8.62 -14.33
CA GLY A 156 4.26 -9.08 -15.25
C GLY A 156 2.84 -8.62 -14.90
N PRO A 157 1.85 -8.89 -15.77
CA PRO A 157 0.48 -8.36 -15.66
C PRO A 157 -0.26 -8.81 -14.38
N ALA A 158 0.03 -9.99 -13.84
CA ALA A 158 -0.60 -10.46 -12.61
C ALA A 158 -0.26 -9.56 -11.39
N TYR A 159 0.92 -8.94 -11.41
CA TYR A 159 1.37 -8.01 -10.37
C TYR A 159 0.97 -6.55 -10.64
N TRP A 160 0.28 -6.27 -11.74
CA TRP A 160 -0.18 -4.92 -12.06
C TRP A 160 -0.98 -4.28 -10.90
N GLY A 161 -1.92 -5.03 -10.30
CA GLY A 161 -2.69 -4.56 -9.16
C GLY A 161 -1.85 -4.26 -7.92
N ALA A 162 -0.78 -5.03 -7.72
CA ALA A 162 0.16 -4.86 -6.60
C ALA A 162 1.18 -3.72 -6.82
N ALA A 163 1.38 -3.29 -8.07
CA ALA A 163 2.29 -2.20 -8.44
C ALA A 163 1.52 -0.95 -8.88
N ALA A 164 1.04 -0.90 -10.12
CA ALA A 164 0.31 0.24 -10.67
C ALA A 164 -1.02 0.50 -9.94
N GLY A 165 -1.76 -0.56 -9.57
CA GLY A 165 -2.98 -0.44 -8.77
C GLY A 165 -2.71 0.20 -7.41
N LYS A 166 -1.58 -0.13 -6.77
CA LYS A 166 -1.16 0.48 -5.51
C LYS A 166 -0.65 1.91 -5.66
N VAL A 167 -0.10 2.27 -6.81
CA VAL A 167 0.16 3.68 -7.15
C VAL A 167 -1.15 4.45 -7.23
N TYR A 168 -2.17 3.88 -7.88
CA TYR A 168 -3.50 4.49 -7.93
C TYR A 168 -4.07 4.68 -6.51
N ASP A 169 -4.06 3.64 -5.66
CA ASP A 169 -4.53 3.73 -4.27
C ASP A 169 -3.84 4.88 -3.53
N TYR A 170 -2.50 4.95 -3.61
CA TYR A 170 -1.71 6.00 -2.98
C TYR A 170 -2.09 7.41 -3.45
N LEU A 171 -2.21 7.59 -4.76
CA LEU A 171 -2.56 8.88 -5.35
C LEU A 171 -3.99 9.29 -5.02
N GLN A 172 -4.93 8.33 -5.00
CA GLN A 172 -6.32 8.58 -4.62
C GLN A 172 -6.43 8.99 -3.15
N ILE A 173 -5.71 8.30 -2.25
CA ILE A 173 -5.66 8.66 -0.82
C ILE A 173 -5.16 10.10 -0.63
N LEU A 174 -4.10 10.51 -1.31
CA LEU A 174 -3.60 11.88 -1.21
C LEU A 174 -4.51 12.90 -1.88
N TYR A 175 -5.14 12.55 -2.99
CA TYR A 175 -6.14 13.38 -3.65
C TYR A 175 -7.31 13.68 -2.72
N ASP A 176 -7.88 12.64 -2.10
CA ASP A 176 -9.00 12.77 -1.17
C ASP A 176 -8.60 13.54 0.11
N ALA A 177 -7.43 13.21 0.68
CA ALA A 177 -6.95 13.88 1.89
C ALA A 177 -6.61 15.36 1.68
N SER A 178 -6.30 15.78 0.45
CA SER A 178 -5.99 17.17 0.10
C SER A 178 -7.18 17.92 -0.55
N ASP A 179 -8.36 17.33 -0.52
CA ASP A 179 -9.56 17.89 -1.19
C ASP A 179 -9.30 18.23 -2.67
N GLY A 180 -8.56 17.35 -3.35
CA GLY A 180 -8.20 17.46 -4.75
C GLY A 180 -7.00 18.38 -5.06
N ALA A 181 -6.40 19.01 -4.07
CA ALA A 181 -5.26 19.92 -4.28
C ALA A 181 -4.00 19.19 -4.76
N PHE A 182 -3.79 17.95 -4.33
CA PHE A 182 -2.70 17.11 -4.82
C PHE A 182 -3.22 16.10 -5.83
N SER A 183 -2.76 16.20 -7.08
CA SER A 183 -3.12 15.26 -8.14
C SER A 183 -1.97 15.04 -9.12
N LEU A 184 -1.67 13.78 -9.41
CA LEU A 184 -0.77 13.35 -10.46
C LEU A 184 -1.48 12.54 -11.56
N PHE A 185 -2.80 12.47 -11.54
CA PHE A 185 -3.58 11.69 -12.51
C PHE A 185 -3.45 12.19 -13.96
N GLY A 186 -3.10 13.45 -14.15
CA GLY A 186 -2.78 14.02 -15.47
C GLY A 186 -1.38 13.62 -16.00
N ASN A 187 -0.56 12.90 -15.24
CA ASN A 187 0.79 12.52 -15.65
C ASN A 187 0.74 11.32 -16.63
N GLU A 188 1.41 11.47 -17.78
CA GLU A 188 1.42 10.45 -18.84
C GLU A 188 2.00 9.10 -18.37
N ARG A 189 3.01 9.12 -17.50
CA ARG A 189 3.61 7.89 -16.95
C ARG A 189 2.60 7.14 -16.09
N ILE A 190 1.86 7.84 -15.22
CA ILE A 190 0.80 7.26 -14.41
C ILE A 190 -0.28 6.62 -15.29
N ARG A 191 -0.71 7.32 -16.35
CA ARG A 191 -1.65 6.78 -17.32
C ARG A 191 -1.12 5.51 -18.00
N LYS A 192 0.13 5.50 -18.48
CA LYS A 192 0.74 4.33 -19.12
C LYS A 192 0.88 3.14 -18.18
N MET A 193 1.21 3.38 -16.90
CA MET A 193 1.22 2.33 -15.89
C MET A 193 -0.16 1.68 -15.72
N GLY A 194 -1.21 2.47 -15.73
CA GLY A 194 -2.59 1.97 -15.73
C GLY A 194 -2.89 1.12 -16.96
N GLU A 195 -2.65 1.66 -18.16
CA GLU A 195 -2.96 1.06 -19.45
C GLU A 195 -2.17 -0.24 -19.74
N PHE A 196 -1.10 -0.54 -18.98
CA PHE A 196 -0.33 -1.76 -19.17
C PHE A 196 -1.19 -3.02 -18.99
N VAL A 197 -2.21 -3.02 -18.13
CA VAL A 197 -3.07 -4.19 -17.92
C VAL A 197 -3.88 -4.54 -19.16
N SER A 198 -4.47 -3.55 -19.85
CA SER A 198 -5.22 -3.75 -21.08
C SER A 198 -4.31 -4.15 -22.25
N ARG A 199 -3.14 -3.52 -22.35
CA ARG A 199 -2.16 -3.78 -23.42
C ARG A 199 -1.47 -5.13 -23.31
N SER A 200 -1.46 -5.73 -22.12
CA SER A 200 -0.94 -7.08 -21.90
C SER A 200 -1.96 -8.17 -22.17
N TYR A 201 -3.23 -7.81 -22.44
CA TYR A 201 -4.32 -8.76 -22.68
C TYR A 201 -4.28 -9.32 -24.10
N ILE A 202 -4.33 -10.65 -24.23
CA ILE A 202 -4.28 -11.35 -25.51
C ILE A 202 -5.71 -11.69 -26.00
N GLY A 203 -6.57 -12.14 -25.07
CA GLY A 203 -7.93 -12.57 -25.37
C GLY A 203 -8.37 -13.76 -24.50
N ASN A 204 -9.67 -13.99 -24.40
CA ASN A 204 -10.25 -15.11 -23.65
C ASN A 204 -9.74 -15.25 -22.20
N GLY A 205 -9.47 -14.14 -21.54
CA GLY A 205 -8.93 -14.09 -20.18
C GLY A 205 -7.43 -14.35 -20.07
N TYR A 206 -6.69 -14.46 -21.20
CA TYR A 206 -5.24 -14.64 -21.20
C TYR A 206 -4.50 -13.31 -21.32
N VAL A 207 -3.36 -13.25 -20.66
CA VAL A 207 -2.40 -12.15 -20.74
C VAL A 207 -1.03 -12.65 -21.18
N VAL A 208 -0.20 -11.75 -21.70
CA VAL A 208 1.22 -12.03 -21.89
C VAL A 208 1.82 -12.35 -20.54
N ASN A 209 2.33 -13.57 -20.35
CA ASN A 209 2.88 -13.99 -19.06
C ASN A 209 4.41 -14.03 -19.11
N PHE A 210 5.02 -13.34 -18.16
CA PHE A 210 6.46 -13.33 -17.91
C PHE A 210 6.71 -13.05 -16.43
N ALA A 211 7.94 -13.25 -15.99
CA ALA A 211 8.34 -13.15 -14.59
C ALA A 211 7.38 -13.95 -13.67
N ASP A 212 6.80 -13.35 -12.67
CA ASP A 212 5.92 -14.01 -11.71
C ASP A 212 4.43 -14.02 -12.11
N ALA A 213 4.12 -13.55 -13.33
CA ALA A 213 2.74 -13.52 -13.80
C ALA A 213 2.27 -14.88 -14.31
N GLY A 214 1.08 -15.30 -13.84
CA GLY A 214 0.32 -16.37 -14.48
C GLY A 214 -0.25 -15.94 -15.84
N ALA A 215 -0.69 -16.91 -16.64
CA ALA A 215 -1.25 -16.66 -17.97
C ALA A 215 -2.67 -16.07 -17.97
N ARG A 216 -3.35 -16.03 -16.82
CA ARG A 216 -4.72 -15.55 -16.70
C ARG A 216 -4.76 -14.17 -16.04
N LEU A 217 -5.62 -13.31 -16.60
CA LEU A 217 -5.94 -12.02 -15.96
C LEU A 217 -6.64 -12.28 -14.61
N ASN A 218 -6.12 -11.67 -13.56
CA ASN A 218 -6.64 -11.80 -12.19
C ASN A 218 -6.83 -10.43 -11.50
N ASN A 219 -6.75 -9.34 -12.25
CA ASN A 219 -6.92 -8.00 -11.71
C ASN A 219 -8.41 -7.63 -11.62
N PRO A 220 -8.87 -7.02 -10.51
CA PRO A 220 -10.26 -6.61 -10.35
C PRO A 220 -10.68 -5.57 -11.39
N SER A 221 -11.82 -5.79 -12.05
CA SER A 221 -12.34 -4.87 -13.07
C SER A 221 -12.67 -3.50 -12.48
N GLU A 222 -13.14 -3.45 -11.23
CA GLU A 222 -13.42 -2.20 -10.51
C GLU A 222 -12.16 -1.34 -10.35
N LEU A 223 -11.03 -1.96 -10.03
CA LEU A 223 -9.75 -1.24 -9.91
C LEU A 223 -9.31 -0.69 -11.27
N ILE A 224 -9.44 -1.50 -12.34
CA ILE A 224 -9.10 -1.07 -13.70
C ILE A 224 -9.98 0.10 -14.14
N TRP A 225 -11.28 0.03 -13.85
CA TRP A 225 -12.23 1.08 -14.20
C TRP A 225 -11.96 2.38 -13.43
N ASN A 226 -11.78 2.29 -12.10
CA ASN A 226 -11.52 3.45 -11.25
C ASN A 226 -10.22 4.16 -11.65
N TYR A 227 -9.15 3.39 -11.88
CA TYR A 227 -7.89 3.94 -12.36
C TYR A 227 -8.06 4.60 -13.72
N GLY A 228 -8.70 3.92 -14.68
CA GLY A 228 -8.97 4.44 -16.02
C GLY A 228 -9.75 5.74 -15.98
N HIS A 229 -10.75 5.84 -15.11
CA HIS A 229 -11.54 7.05 -14.91
C HIS A 229 -10.67 8.20 -14.36
N ALA A 230 -9.86 7.92 -13.34
CA ALA A 230 -9.00 8.93 -12.72
C ALA A 230 -7.97 9.53 -13.69
N VAL A 231 -7.37 8.72 -14.58
CA VAL A 231 -6.39 9.18 -15.57
C VAL A 231 -6.98 9.57 -16.93
N GLY A 232 -8.31 9.52 -17.07
CA GLY A 232 -9.00 9.84 -18.33
C GLY A 232 -8.72 8.84 -19.46
N SER A 233 -8.41 7.56 -19.13
CA SER A 233 -8.15 6.51 -20.13
C SER A 233 -9.40 5.75 -20.51
N ARG A 234 -9.95 6.05 -21.69
CA ARG A 234 -11.07 5.29 -22.26
C ARG A 234 -10.68 3.84 -22.55
N GLU A 235 -9.44 3.59 -22.95
CA GLU A 235 -8.91 2.23 -23.15
C GLU A 235 -9.13 1.35 -21.91
N MET A 236 -8.81 1.88 -20.72
CA MET A 236 -8.97 1.13 -19.46
C MET A 236 -10.43 0.95 -19.05
N THR A 237 -11.25 2.00 -19.16
CA THR A 237 -12.67 1.92 -18.78
C THR A 237 -13.43 0.95 -19.68
N ASP A 238 -13.20 0.98 -20.99
CA ASP A 238 -13.81 0.05 -21.94
C ASP A 238 -13.32 -1.39 -21.70
N PHE A 239 -12.01 -1.57 -21.40
CA PHE A 239 -11.44 -2.87 -21.05
C PHE A 239 -12.05 -3.44 -19.74
N ALA A 240 -12.23 -2.61 -18.72
CA ALA A 240 -12.86 -3.04 -17.47
C ALA A 240 -14.27 -3.56 -17.70
N LEU A 241 -15.07 -2.86 -18.51
CA LEU A 241 -16.42 -3.29 -18.88
C LEU A 241 -16.40 -4.59 -19.70
N TYR A 242 -15.45 -4.74 -20.62
CA TYR A 242 -15.26 -5.97 -21.37
C TYR A 242 -14.96 -7.16 -20.46
N CYS A 243 -14.17 -6.97 -19.39
CA CYS A 243 -13.85 -8.03 -18.44
C CYS A 243 -15.04 -8.44 -17.53
N LEU A 244 -16.07 -7.62 -17.44
CA LEU A 244 -17.30 -7.92 -16.67
C LEU A 244 -18.37 -8.65 -17.51
N ALA A 245 -18.29 -8.58 -18.85
CA ALA A 245 -19.23 -9.21 -19.77
C ALA A 245 -18.92 -10.69 -20.01
#